data_522daa1e0b54a50d09ada45f4918101c
#
_entry.id   522daa1e0b54a50d09ada45f4918101c
#
_cell.length_a   1.000
_cell.length_b   1.000
_cell.length_c   1.000
_cell.angle_alpha   90.00
_cell.angle_beta   90.00
_cell.angle_gamma   90.00
#
_symmetry.space_group_name_H-M   'P 1'
#
loop_
_entity.id
_entity.type
_entity.pdbx_description
1 polymer ?
#
loop_
_entity_poly.entity_id
_entity_poly.type
_entity_poly.pdbx_seq_one_letter_code
_entity_poly.pdbx_strand_id
1 'polypeptide(L)'
;MIYRKKIMFNVAGILTVLFILTTAAGFFFASSSMRIRRQTLDEARKWQEDHYDLSWYDPLEKMDYQVTSYDGYVLNVELIRNPVPSDKYILLSHGYTDNRFGSLKYTKLYLDLGFNAVVYDLRGHGENEPTFCTYSARERKDLAFLIRNCRERYQPTVFGIHGESLGAATSIACLEDKPQIDFVVSDCGFSDISDVLKNGVRRVHLPEAVVSLASLCAKVRYGYSYNMMRPVDSLTDNEVPVLFIHGAEDSFIVPAHSDKMQKETKGYSELHLIPGAAHAASVLTAPEKYREIVYAFLTHIGIVF
;
A
#
# COMPACT_ATOMS: atom_id res chain seq x y z
N MET A 1 32.62 32.21 41.48
CA MET A 1 31.32 31.51 41.60
C MET A 1 30.25 32.09 40.66
N ILE A 2 30.11 33.40 40.55
CA ILE A 2 29.09 34.10 39.72
C ILE A 2 29.31 33.82 38.20
N TYR A 3 30.53 33.80 37.70
CA TYR A 3 30.85 33.56 36.28
C TYR A 3 30.47 32.12 35.83
N ARG A 4 30.74 31.10 36.66
CA ARG A 4 30.33 29.71 36.42
C ARG A 4 28.83 29.56 36.38
N LYS A 5 28.06 30.23 37.24
CA LYS A 5 26.59 30.21 37.23
C LYS A 5 26.01 30.82 35.95
N LYS A 6 26.60 31.92 35.45
CA LYS A 6 26.18 32.61 34.21
C LYS A 6 26.44 31.75 32.95
N ILE A 7 27.58 31.03 32.90
CA ILE A 7 27.89 30.06 31.84
C ILE A 7 26.91 28.88 31.88
N MET A 8 26.66 28.31 33.04
CA MET A 8 25.69 27.20 33.20
C MET A 8 24.27 27.60 32.77
N PHE A 9 23.85 28.85 33.08
CA PHE A 9 22.51 29.34 32.71
C PHE A 9 22.41 29.53 31.17
N ASN A 10 23.45 30.04 30.53
CA ASN A 10 23.51 30.18 29.06
C ASN A 10 23.54 28.83 28.38
N VAL A 11 24.29 27.85 28.88
CA VAL A 11 24.34 26.49 28.32
C VAL A 11 22.98 25.80 28.46
N ALA A 12 22.33 25.89 29.63
CA ALA A 12 21.01 25.38 29.83
C ALA A 12 19.95 25.97 28.90
N GLY A 13 20.03 27.32 28.68
CA GLY A 13 19.17 28.00 27.73
C GLY A 13 19.35 27.51 26.29
N ILE A 14 20.61 27.35 25.83
CA ILE A 14 20.92 26.80 24.51
C ILE A 14 20.40 25.38 24.35
N LEU A 15 20.62 24.52 25.34
CA LEU A 15 20.12 23.14 25.30
C LEU A 15 18.60 23.06 25.26
N THR A 16 17.91 23.95 26.00
CA THR A 16 16.44 24.05 25.97
C THR A 16 15.94 24.46 24.59
N VAL A 17 16.56 25.46 23.97
CA VAL A 17 16.19 25.90 22.61
C VAL A 17 16.44 24.79 21.59
N LEU A 18 17.59 24.12 21.66
CA LEU A 18 17.89 22.97 20.77
C LEU A 18 16.88 21.82 20.96
N PHE A 19 16.49 21.52 22.20
CA PHE A 19 15.48 20.52 22.49
C PHE A 19 14.11 20.88 21.88
N ILE A 20 13.69 22.14 22.02
CA ILE A 20 12.42 22.63 21.45
C ILE A 20 12.47 22.52 19.91
N LEU A 21 13.55 22.98 19.28
CA LEU A 21 13.68 22.95 17.82
C LEU A 21 13.71 21.52 17.26
N THR A 22 14.45 20.61 17.89
CA THR A 22 14.51 19.21 17.48
C THR A 22 13.17 18.52 17.65
N THR A 23 12.45 18.76 18.76
CA THR A 23 11.12 18.21 19.00
C THR A 23 10.11 18.75 17.98
N ALA A 24 10.13 20.05 17.69
CA ALA A 24 9.27 20.68 16.68
C ALA A 24 9.55 20.08 15.28
N ALA A 25 10.82 19.88 14.91
CA ALA A 25 11.21 19.24 13.66
C ALA A 25 10.71 17.78 13.60
N GLY A 26 10.79 17.03 14.69
CA GLY A 26 10.25 15.67 14.79
C GLY A 26 8.74 15.62 14.55
N PHE A 27 7.96 16.52 15.19
CA PHE A 27 6.51 16.62 14.96
C PHE A 27 6.18 17.10 13.55
N PHE A 28 6.96 18.02 12.98
CA PHE A 28 6.79 18.47 11.60
C PHE A 28 6.99 17.31 10.61
N PHE A 29 8.09 16.56 10.75
CA PHE A 29 8.36 15.41 9.89
C PHE A 29 7.30 14.33 10.05
N ALA A 30 6.91 13.98 11.28
CA ALA A 30 5.83 13.03 11.55
C ALA A 30 4.52 13.46 10.88
N SER A 31 4.16 14.74 11.03
CA SER A 31 2.92 15.26 10.43
C SER A 31 2.98 15.30 8.91
N SER A 32 4.13 15.64 8.34
CA SER A 32 4.32 15.69 6.89
C SER A 32 4.28 14.29 6.27
N SER A 33 4.92 13.30 6.90
CA SER A 33 4.96 11.93 6.38
C SER A 33 3.61 11.21 6.47
N MET A 34 2.82 11.46 7.53
CA MET A 34 1.52 10.80 7.71
C MET A 34 0.36 11.57 7.05
N ARG A 35 0.61 12.74 6.49
CA ARG A 35 -0.39 13.52 5.77
C ARG A 35 -0.60 12.95 4.37
N ILE A 36 -1.82 12.56 4.05
CA ILE A 36 -2.19 12.11 2.71
C ILE A 36 -2.35 13.31 1.78
N ARG A 37 -1.70 13.27 0.62
CA ARG A 37 -2.04 14.13 -0.52
C ARG A 37 -3.12 13.42 -1.29
N ARG A 38 -4.29 14.02 -1.36
CA ARG A 38 -5.44 13.40 -2.02
C ARG A 38 -5.46 13.83 -3.49
N GLN A 39 -5.69 12.86 -4.35
CA GLN A 39 -6.02 13.04 -5.74
C GLN A 39 -7.53 12.84 -5.90
N THR A 40 -8.18 13.66 -6.71
CA THR A 40 -9.60 13.49 -7.05
C THR A 40 -9.77 12.29 -7.99
N LEU A 41 -10.98 11.75 -8.07
CA LEU A 41 -11.26 10.67 -9.02
C LEU A 41 -11.03 11.11 -10.46
N ASP A 42 -11.41 12.34 -10.82
CA ASP A 42 -11.22 12.88 -12.16
C ASP A 42 -9.74 13.02 -12.54
N GLU A 43 -8.90 13.48 -11.60
CA GLU A 43 -7.46 13.56 -11.81
C GLU A 43 -6.83 12.16 -12.01
N ALA A 44 -7.21 11.19 -11.18
CA ALA A 44 -6.75 9.82 -11.32
C ALA A 44 -7.24 9.18 -12.62
N ARG A 45 -8.52 9.34 -12.96
CA ARG A 45 -9.09 8.84 -14.21
C ARG A 45 -8.37 9.43 -15.42
N LYS A 46 -8.18 10.75 -15.44
CA LYS A 46 -7.46 11.41 -16.52
C LYS A 46 -6.04 10.87 -16.67
N TRP A 47 -5.33 10.68 -15.55
CA TRP A 47 -3.99 10.09 -15.60
C TRP A 47 -4.01 8.68 -16.22
N GLN A 48 -4.98 7.85 -15.86
CA GLN A 48 -5.13 6.51 -16.45
C GLN A 48 -5.42 6.59 -17.96
N GLU A 49 -6.33 7.48 -18.39
CA GLU A 49 -6.67 7.70 -19.82
C GLU A 49 -5.47 8.19 -20.64
N ASP A 50 -4.59 9.00 -20.04
CA ASP A 50 -3.38 9.51 -20.70
C ASP A 50 -2.30 8.39 -20.89
N HIS A 51 -2.38 7.26 -20.15
CA HIS A 51 -1.36 6.20 -20.14
C HIS A 51 -1.88 4.82 -20.56
N TYR A 52 -3.18 4.58 -20.47
CA TYR A 52 -3.82 3.29 -20.77
C TYR A 52 -5.08 3.47 -21.59
N ASP A 53 -5.43 2.45 -22.39
CA ASP A 53 -6.76 2.40 -23.00
C ASP A 53 -7.80 2.03 -21.94
N LEU A 54 -8.68 2.97 -21.60
CA LEU A 54 -9.82 2.78 -20.70
C LEU A 54 -11.16 2.66 -21.42
N SER A 55 -11.20 2.55 -22.74
CA SER A 55 -12.45 2.41 -23.54
C SER A 55 -13.30 1.21 -23.10
N TRP A 56 -12.68 0.21 -22.51
CA TRP A 56 -13.34 -0.98 -21.96
C TRP A 56 -14.11 -0.71 -20.66
N TYR A 57 -13.76 0.35 -19.91
CA TYR A 57 -14.28 0.57 -18.56
C TYR A 57 -15.72 1.11 -18.56
N ASP A 58 -16.02 2.12 -19.40
CA ASP A 58 -17.32 2.80 -19.39
C ASP A 58 -18.50 1.89 -19.76
N PRO A 59 -18.39 0.94 -20.72
CA PRO A 59 -19.47 0.04 -21.07
C PRO A 59 -19.80 -1.04 -20.03
N LEU A 60 -18.93 -1.26 -19.03
CA LEU A 60 -19.13 -2.33 -18.06
C LEU A 60 -20.22 -2.01 -17.04
N GLU A 61 -20.88 -3.05 -16.55
CA GLU A 61 -21.75 -2.96 -15.38
C GLU A 61 -20.91 -2.68 -14.14
N LYS A 62 -21.23 -1.59 -13.44
CA LYS A 62 -20.56 -1.14 -12.23
C LYS A 62 -21.57 -0.91 -11.11
N MET A 63 -21.13 -1.11 -9.88
CA MET A 63 -21.95 -0.85 -8.70
C MET A 63 -21.10 -0.18 -7.61
N ASP A 64 -21.42 1.10 -7.35
CA ASP A 64 -20.86 1.81 -6.18
C ASP A 64 -21.59 1.43 -4.91
N TYR A 65 -20.83 1.24 -3.83
CA TYR A 65 -21.38 1.00 -2.51
C TYR A 65 -20.39 1.40 -1.42
N GLN A 66 -20.85 1.36 -0.17
CA GLN A 66 -20.02 1.70 0.98
C GLN A 66 -19.91 0.52 1.93
N VAL A 67 -18.73 0.40 2.57
CA VAL A 67 -18.46 -0.59 3.59
C VAL A 67 -18.00 0.11 4.86
N THR A 68 -18.68 -0.14 5.97
CA THR A 68 -18.25 0.36 7.28
C THR A 68 -17.20 -0.56 7.86
N SER A 69 -16.03 -0.02 8.15
CA SER A 69 -14.89 -0.75 8.69
C SER A 69 -15.00 -0.95 10.22
N TYR A 70 -13.98 -1.59 10.81
CA TYR A 70 -13.92 -2.04 12.20
C TYR A 70 -14.11 -0.93 13.26
N ASP A 71 -13.80 0.32 12.91
CA ASP A 71 -13.85 1.49 13.80
C ASP A 71 -14.95 2.51 13.42
N GLY A 72 -15.87 2.10 12.53
CA GLY A 72 -16.94 2.94 12.02
C GLY A 72 -16.55 3.82 10.83
N TYR A 73 -15.29 3.72 10.34
CA TYR A 73 -14.86 4.45 9.16
C TYR A 73 -15.51 3.87 7.90
N VAL A 74 -15.98 4.75 7.00
CA VAL A 74 -16.69 4.34 5.78
C VAL A 74 -15.72 4.34 4.60
N LEU A 75 -15.69 3.22 3.87
CA LEU A 75 -14.92 3.03 2.64
C LEU A 75 -15.82 3.10 1.43
N ASN A 76 -15.46 3.89 0.43
CA ASN A 76 -16.11 3.90 -0.88
C ASN A 76 -15.52 2.79 -1.76
N VAL A 77 -16.39 2.01 -2.35
CA VAL A 77 -16.07 0.77 -3.07
C VAL A 77 -16.85 0.75 -4.38
N GLU A 78 -16.21 0.25 -5.43
CA GLU A 78 -16.85 -0.02 -6.72
C GLU A 78 -16.63 -1.49 -7.10
N LEU A 79 -17.70 -2.20 -7.43
CA LEU A 79 -17.65 -3.48 -8.11
C LEU A 79 -17.72 -3.25 -9.61
N ILE A 80 -16.76 -3.78 -10.35
CA ILE A 80 -16.72 -3.82 -11.81
C ILE A 80 -16.97 -5.26 -12.23
N ARG A 81 -18.13 -5.53 -12.85
CA ARG A 81 -18.50 -6.88 -13.26
C ARG A 81 -17.79 -7.30 -14.54
N ASN A 82 -17.38 -8.56 -14.56
CA ASN A 82 -16.93 -9.17 -15.80
C ASN A 82 -18.12 -9.29 -16.78
N PRO A 83 -17.95 -8.96 -18.08
CA PRO A 83 -19.00 -9.13 -19.08
C PRO A 83 -19.47 -10.59 -19.21
N VAL A 84 -18.60 -11.55 -18.91
CA VAL A 84 -18.95 -12.96 -18.83
C VAL A 84 -19.25 -13.30 -17.38
N PRO A 85 -20.39 -13.93 -17.07
CA PRO A 85 -20.71 -14.31 -15.69
C PRO A 85 -19.59 -15.10 -15.02
N SER A 86 -19.17 -14.66 -13.84
CA SER A 86 -18.06 -15.25 -13.11
C SER A 86 -18.31 -15.19 -11.61
N ASP A 87 -17.82 -16.20 -10.89
CA ASP A 87 -17.76 -16.30 -9.43
C ASP A 87 -16.34 -16.10 -8.88
N LYS A 88 -15.39 -15.71 -9.76
CA LYS A 88 -14.04 -15.32 -9.38
C LYS A 88 -13.96 -13.80 -9.13
N TYR A 89 -13.30 -13.40 -8.04
CA TYR A 89 -13.18 -12.00 -7.67
C TYR A 89 -11.75 -11.63 -7.33
N ILE A 90 -11.38 -10.42 -7.69
CA ILE A 90 -10.11 -9.79 -7.29
C ILE A 90 -10.41 -8.46 -6.58
N LEU A 91 -9.76 -8.21 -5.46
CA LEU A 91 -9.83 -6.92 -4.77
C LEU A 91 -8.51 -6.17 -4.97
N LEU A 92 -8.60 -4.94 -5.46
CA LEU A 92 -7.46 -4.14 -5.88
C LEU A 92 -7.25 -2.95 -4.94
N SER A 93 -6.04 -2.83 -4.40
CA SER A 93 -5.62 -1.77 -3.48
C SER A 93 -4.62 -0.83 -4.16
N HIS A 94 -4.99 0.43 -4.31
CA HIS A 94 -4.16 1.45 -4.97
C HIS A 94 -2.96 1.93 -4.14
N GLY A 95 -2.05 2.68 -4.78
CA GLY A 95 -0.87 3.29 -4.16
C GLY A 95 -1.16 4.54 -3.32
N TYR A 96 -0.13 5.05 -2.64
CA TYR A 96 -0.20 6.31 -1.89
C TYR A 96 -0.50 7.50 -2.83
N THR A 97 -1.30 8.44 -2.37
CA THR A 97 -1.84 9.60 -3.10
C THR A 97 -2.88 9.31 -4.19
N ASP A 98 -3.04 8.06 -4.62
CA ASP A 98 -4.00 7.64 -5.63
C ASP A 98 -5.39 7.35 -5.02
N ASN A 99 -6.28 6.75 -5.76
CA ASN A 99 -7.62 6.33 -5.36
C ASN A 99 -8.02 5.07 -6.15
N ARG A 100 -9.28 4.63 -6.01
CA ARG A 100 -9.76 3.39 -6.68
C ARG A 100 -9.51 3.37 -8.20
N PHE A 101 -9.49 4.52 -8.87
CA PHE A 101 -9.19 4.59 -10.30
C PHE A 101 -7.72 4.30 -10.64
N GLY A 102 -6.79 4.53 -9.72
CA GLY A 102 -5.40 4.09 -9.89
C GLY A 102 -5.23 2.58 -10.05
N SER A 103 -6.21 1.79 -9.59
CA SER A 103 -6.22 0.34 -9.77
C SER A 103 -6.72 -0.12 -11.15
N LEU A 104 -7.30 0.76 -11.98
CA LEU A 104 -7.86 0.39 -13.28
C LEU A 104 -6.82 -0.21 -14.23
N LYS A 105 -5.57 0.23 -14.15
CA LYS A 105 -4.45 -0.33 -14.93
C LYS A 105 -4.23 -1.83 -14.73
N TYR A 106 -4.62 -2.37 -13.58
CA TYR A 106 -4.59 -3.81 -13.27
C TYR A 106 -5.93 -4.50 -13.53
N THR A 107 -7.03 -3.74 -13.47
CA THR A 107 -8.38 -4.30 -13.55
C THR A 107 -8.61 -5.05 -14.85
N LYS A 108 -8.19 -4.48 -16.00
CA LYS A 108 -8.38 -5.11 -17.32
C LYS A 108 -7.72 -6.49 -17.40
N LEU A 109 -6.53 -6.64 -16.84
CA LEU A 109 -5.83 -7.93 -16.78
C LEU A 109 -6.69 -9.00 -16.09
N TYR A 110 -7.30 -8.67 -14.95
CA TYR A 110 -8.13 -9.62 -14.20
C TYR A 110 -9.48 -9.87 -14.86
N LEU A 111 -10.09 -8.87 -15.49
CA LEU A 111 -11.29 -9.08 -16.28
C LEU A 111 -11.02 -10.07 -17.43
N ASP A 112 -9.88 -9.94 -18.13
CA ASP A 112 -9.47 -10.86 -19.19
C ASP A 112 -9.21 -12.28 -18.69
N LEU A 113 -8.85 -12.45 -17.41
CA LEU A 113 -8.71 -13.73 -16.72
C LEU A 113 -10.02 -14.23 -16.10
N GLY A 114 -11.14 -13.58 -16.40
CA GLY A 114 -12.47 -13.98 -15.95
C GLY A 114 -12.81 -13.62 -14.51
N PHE A 115 -12.16 -12.65 -13.90
CA PHE A 115 -12.51 -12.15 -12.57
C PHE A 115 -13.49 -10.97 -12.65
N ASN A 116 -14.37 -10.83 -11.68
CA ASN A 116 -14.96 -9.55 -11.30
C ASN A 116 -13.93 -8.78 -10.48
N ALA A 117 -13.87 -7.46 -10.64
CA ALA A 117 -12.94 -6.62 -9.89
C ALA A 117 -13.66 -5.76 -8.86
N VAL A 118 -13.12 -5.70 -7.66
CA VAL A 118 -13.53 -4.77 -6.60
C VAL A 118 -12.40 -3.79 -6.39
N VAL A 119 -12.66 -2.51 -6.63
CA VAL A 119 -11.74 -1.40 -6.37
C VAL A 119 -12.30 -0.55 -5.25
N TYR A 120 -11.44 0.05 -4.44
CA TYR A 120 -11.87 0.87 -3.31
C TYR A 120 -10.86 1.97 -2.99
N ASP A 121 -11.34 3.01 -2.35
CA ASP A 121 -10.46 4.05 -1.83
C ASP A 121 -9.86 3.61 -0.49
N LEU A 122 -8.54 3.61 -0.37
CA LEU A 122 -7.87 3.42 0.92
C LEU A 122 -8.28 4.52 1.90
N ARG A 123 -8.21 4.23 3.19
CA ARG A 123 -8.52 5.20 4.26
C ARG A 123 -7.84 6.56 4.01
N GLY A 124 -8.62 7.63 4.00
CA GLY A 124 -8.16 9.00 3.78
C GLY A 124 -7.88 9.38 2.31
N HIS A 125 -8.02 8.45 1.37
CA HIS A 125 -7.81 8.68 -0.07
C HIS A 125 -9.13 8.86 -0.82
N GLY A 126 -9.04 9.26 -2.07
CA GLY A 126 -10.19 9.39 -2.98
C GLY A 126 -11.35 10.18 -2.38
N GLU A 127 -12.52 9.59 -2.36
CA GLU A 127 -13.75 10.18 -1.79
C GLU A 127 -13.98 9.87 -0.31
N ASN A 128 -13.09 9.06 0.31
CA ASN A 128 -13.19 8.76 1.73
C ASN A 128 -12.93 10.00 2.59
N GLU A 129 -13.46 10.03 3.82
CA GLU A 129 -13.23 11.10 4.78
C GLU A 129 -11.72 11.31 5.04
N PRO A 130 -11.25 12.58 5.11
CA PRO A 130 -9.84 12.88 5.35
C PRO A 130 -9.34 12.32 6.68
N THR A 131 -8.21 11.62 6.64
CA THR A 131 -7.49 11.17 7.85
C THR A 131 -6.00 11.03 7.52
N PHE A 132 -5.20 10.58 8.50
CA PHE A 132 -3.78 10.33 8.30
C PHE A 132 -3.52 8.89 7.85
N CYS A 133 -2.46 8.70 7.05
CA CYS A 133 -1.98 7.37 6.63
C CYS A 133 -1.22 6.69 7.77
N THR A 134 -1.46 5.39 7.96
CA THR A 134 -0.69 4.56 8.90
C THR A 134 0.14 3.49 8.19
N TYR A 135 0.36 3.62 6.88
CA TYR A 135 1.26 2.77 6.09
C TYR A 135 1.06 1.27 6.35
N SER A 136 -0.18 0.82 6.25
CA SER A 136 -0.69 -0.52 6.47
C SER A 136 -1.25 -0.84 7.87
N ALA A 137 -0.95 -0.09 8.94
CA ALA A 137 -1.36 -0.48 10.28
C ALA A 137 -2.88 -0.46 10.51
N ARG A 138 -3.61 0.56 10.01
CA ARG A 138 -5.08 0.61 10.01
C ARG A 138 -5.65 0.08 8.70
N GLU A 139 -5.00 0.42 7.61
CA GLU A 139 -5.41 0.09 6.25
C GLU A 139 -5.59 -1.43 6.08
N ARG A 140 -4.74 -2.28 6.69
CA ARG A 140 -4.89 -3.74 6.66
C ARG A 140 -6.19 -4.23 7.30
N LYS A 141 -6.62 -3.57 8.40
CA LYS A 141 -7.87 -3.92 9.06
C LYS A 141 -9.09 -3.54 8.23
N ASP A 142 -9.02 -2.40 7.53
CA ASP A 142 -10.04 -2.02 6.55
C ASP A 142 -10.15 -3.06 5.45
N LEU A 143 -9.00 -3.49 4.91
CA LEU A 143 -8.94 -4.51 3.87
C LEU A 143 -9.51 -5.85 4.37
N ALA A 144 -9.19 -6.28 5.60
CA ALA A 144 -9.75 -7.49 6.18
C ALA A 144 -11.29 -7.42 6.33
N PHE A 145 -11.84 -6.26 6.69
CA PHE A 145 -13.29 -6.03 6.73
C PHE A 145 -13.91 -6.06 5.34
N LEU A 146 -13.25 -5.45 4.35
CA LEU A 146 -13.72 -5.44 2.97
C LEU A 146 -13.70 -6.85 2.36
N ILE A 147 -12.64 -7.64 2.61
CA ILE A 147 -12.58 -9.06 2.20
C ILE A 147 -13.76 -9.84 2.76
N ARG A 148 -14.07 -9.68 4.04
CA ARG A 148 -15.21 -10.33 4.70
C ARG A 148 -16.52 -9.91 4.06
N ASN A 149 -16.72 -8.63 3.83
CA ASN A 149 -17.91 -8.10 3.15
C ASN A 149 -18.07 -8.69 1.74
N CYS A 150 -16.98 -8.77 0.96
CA CYS A 150 -17.00 -9.38 -0.37
C CYS A 150 -17.33 -10.88 -0.30
N ARG A 151 -16.77 -11.63 0.67
CA ARG A 151 -17.09 -13.05 0.87
C ARG A 151 -18.56 -13.26 1.19
N GLU A 152 -19.11 -12.46 2.09
CA GLU A 152 -20.54 -12.56 2.47
C GLU A 152 -21.47 -12.16 1.32
N ARG A 153 -21.12 -11.11 0.58
CA ARG A 153 -21.98 -10.55 -0.46
C ARG A 153 -21.96 -11.33 -1.76
N TYR A 154 -20.79 -11.79 -2.19
CA TYR A 154 -20.59 -12.38 -3.53
C TYR A 154 -20.31 -13.88 -3.50
N GLN A 155 -19.96 -14.46 -2.35
CA GLN A 155 -19.63 -15.87 -2.17
C GLN A 155 -18.65 -16.40 -3.25
N PRO A 156 -17.52 -15.74 -3.49
CA PRO A 156 -16.60 -16.08 -4.56
C PRO A 156 -16.03 -17.49 -4.39
N THR A 157 -15.90 -18.24 -5.50
CA THR A 157 -15.20 -19.54 -5.52
C THR A 157 -13.69 -19.34 -5.52
N VAL A 158 -13.19 -18.26 -6.17
CA VAL A 158 -11.81 -17.81 -6.12
C VAL A 158 -11.79 -16.34 -5.73
N PHE A 159 -10.98 -16.00 -4.72
CA PHE A 159 -10.87 -14.63 -4.24
C PHE A 159 -9.41 -14.24 -3.99
N GLY A 160 -8.86 -13.40 -4.85
CA GLY A 160 -7.51 -12.85 -4.69
C GLY A 160 -7.51 -11.39 -4.26
N ILE A 161 -6.35 -10.94 -3.81
CA ILE A 161 -6.08 -9.51 -3.59
C ILE A 161 -4.82 -9.10 -4.36
N HIS A 162 -4.83 -7.89 -4.90
CA HIS A 162 -3.67 -7.29 -5.57
C HIS A 162 -3.49 -5.87 -5.05
N GLY A 163 -2.28 -5.52 -4.70
CA GLY A 163 -1.96 -4.17 -4.25
C GLY A 163 -0.73 -3.59 -4.95
N GLU A 164 -0.73 -2.26 -5.08
CA GLU A 164 0.41 -1.48 -5.56
C GLU A 164 0.98 -0.62 -4.45
N SER A 165 2.30 -0.61 -4.26
CA SER A 165 2.99 0.30 -3.34
C SER A 165 2.41 0.23 -1.92
N LEU A 166 1.74 1.29 -1.43
CA LEU A 166 1.00 1.28 -0.17
C LEU A 166 -0.07 0.19 -0.14
N GLY A 167 -0.80 0.01 -1.25
CA GLY A 167 -1.79 -1.07 -1.38
C GLY A 167 -1.17 -2.45 -1.31
N ALA A 168 0.03 -2.64 -1.88
CA ALA A 168 0.79 -3.88 -1.79
C ALA A 168 1.23 -4.17 -0.34
N ALA A 169 1.79 -3.16 0.34
CA ALA A 169 2.15 -3.26 1.75
C ALA A 169 0.93 -3.55 2.64
N THR A 170 -0.23 -2.95 2.32
CA THR A 170 -1.51 -3.19 3.00
C THR A 170 -2.00 -4.62 2.77
N SER A 171 -1.89 -5.13 1.55
CA SER A 171 -2.27 -6.50 1.19
C SER A 171 -1.42 -7.54 1.93
N ILE A 172 -0.11 -7.33 2.00
CA ILE A 172 0.79 -8.19 2.76
C ILE A 172 0.50 -8.11 4.26
N ALA A 173 0.37 -6.91 4.82
CA ALA A 173 0.08 -6.74 6.25
C ALA A 173 -1.27 -7.35 6.65
N CYS A 174 -2.26 -7.39 5.74
CA CYS A 174 -3.57 -8.00 5.97
C CYS A 174 -3.49 -9.51 6.26
N LEU A 175 -2.43 -10.20 5.83
CA LEU A 175 -2.22 -11.63 6.07
C LEU A 175 -2.11 -11.96 7.57
N GLU A 176 -1.70 -11.00 8.42
CA GLU A 176 -1.72 -11.15 9.89
C GLU A 176 -3.15 -11.43 10.42
N ASP A 177 -4.17 -10.88 9.76
CA ASP A 177 -5.58 -11.07 10.12
C ASP A 177 -6.17 -12.39 9.56
N LYS A 178 -5.35 -13.22 8.91
CA LYS A 178 -5.69 -14.52 8.30
C LYS A 178 -6.96 -14.45 7.44
N PRO A 179 -7.00 -13.55 6.43
CA PRO A 179 -8.16 -13.37 5.59
C PRO A 179 -8.45 -14.63 4.76
N GLN A 180 -9.72 -14.86 4.44
CA GLN A 180 -10.11 -15.97 3.56
C GLN A 180 -9.92 -15.57 2.09
N ILE A 181 -8.70 -15.70 1.60
CA ILE A 181 -8.28 -15.41 0.22
C ILE A 181 -7.41 -16.54 -0.32
N ASP A 182 -7.36 -16.68 -1.63
CA ASP A 182 -6.64 -17.76 -2.31
C ASP A 182 -5.24 -17.35 -2.75
N PHE A 183 -4.98 -16.06 -2.97
CA PHE A 183 -3.66 -15.53 -3.35
C PHE A 183 -3.52 -14.03 -3.10
N VAL A 184 -2.26 -13.58 -3.10
CA VAL A 184 -1.89 -12.16 -3.08
C VAL A 184 -0.94 -11.84 -4.22
N VAL A 185 -1.16 -10.71 -4.92
CA VAL A 185 -0.17 -10.09 -5.80
C VAL A 185 0.27 -8.76 -5.20
N SER A 186 1.56 -8.60 -4.97
CA SER A 186 2.19 -7.44 -4.34
C SER A 186 3.14 -6.76 -5.32
N ASP A 187 2.71 -5.63 -5.91
CA ASP A 187 3.54 -4.85 -6.83
C ASP A 187 4.21 -3.69 -6.08
N CYS A 188 5.54 -3.62 -6.14
CA CYS A 188 6.43 -2.60 -5.56
C CYS A 188 6.13 -2.23 -4.10
N GLY A 189 5.68 -3.19 -3.27
CA GLY A 189 5.41 -2.99 -1.85
C GLY A 189 6.67 -2.82 -1.01
N PHE A 190 6.52 -2.23 0.17
CA PHE A 190 7.60 -2.11 1.14
C PHE A 190 7.46 -3.14 2.26
N SER A 191 8.60 -3.61 2.77
CA SER A 191 8.68 -4.53 3.92
C SER A 191 8.59 -3.81 5.27
N ASP A 192 9.06 -2.57 5.33
CA ASP A 192 9.15 -1.73 6.54
C ASP A 192 9.16 -0.26 6.12
N ILE A 193 8.21 0.53 6.62
CA ILE A 193 8.14 1.97 6.27
C ILE A 193 9.32 2.76 6.85
N SER A 194 9.89 2.34 7.99
CA SER A 194 11.06 3.02 8.56
C SER A 194 12.24 3.00 7.61
N ASP A 195 12.47 1.92 6.88
CA ASP A 195 13.56 1.80 5.92
C ASP A 195 13.32 2.67 4.68
N VAL A 196 12.08 2.76 4.20
CA VAL A 196 11.71 3.67 3.11
C VAL A 196 11.98 5.13 3.51
N LEU A 197 11.54 5.53 4.72
CA LEU A 197 11.75 6.89 5.23
C LEU A 197 13.24 7.20 5.47
N LYS A 198 14.03 6.25 5.99
CA LYS A 198 15.48 6.39 6.13
C LYS A 198 16.16 6.56 4.77
N ASN A 199 15.78 5.79 3.77
CA ASN A 199 16.27 5.97 2.41
C ASN A 199 15.94 7.37 1.87
N GLY A 200 14.73 7.86 2.12
CA GLY A 200 14.31 9.21 1.75
C GLY A 200 15.18 10.30 2.39
N VAL A 201 15.42 10.25 3.70
CA VAL A 201 16.24 11.27 4.40
C VAL A 201 17.71 11.21 4.01
N ARG A 202 18.27 10.01 3.73
CA ARG A 202 19.65 9.86 3.20
C ARG A 202 19.85 10.58 1.87
N ARG A 203 18.86 10.55 0.98
CA ARG A 203 18.91 11.23 -0.33
C ARG A 203 19.00 12.76 -0.22
N VAL A 204 18.43 13.32 0.84
CA VAL A 204 18.52 14.76 1.14
C VAL A 204 19.59 15.06 2.19
N HIS A 205 20.52 14.13 2.42
CA HIS A 205 21.67 14.23 3.33
C HIS A 205 21.28 14.55 4.79
N LEU A 206 20.09 14.12 5.24
CA LEU A 206 19.68 14.22 6.64
C LEU A 206 20.04 12.94 7.41
N PRO A 207 20.36 13.05 8.72
CA PRO A 207 20.64 11.90 9.57
C PRO A 207 19.41 11.01 9.76
N GLU A 208 19.60 9.69 9.75
CA GLU A 208 18.50 8.73 10.01
C GLU A 208 17.83 8.90 11.38
N ALA A 209 18.54 9.46 12.35
CA ALA A 209 17.98 9.79 13.67
C ALA A 209 16.74 10.69 13.59
N VAL A 210 16.57 11.48 12.50
CA VAL A 210 15.35 12.25 12.22
C VAL A 210 14.14 11.34 12.10
N VAL A 211 14.27 10.17 11.44
CA VAL A 211 13.19 9.20 11.29
C VAL A 211 12.82 8.59 12.64
N SER A 212 13.80 8.27 13.48
CA SER A 212 13.55 7.73 14.83
C SER A 212 12.81 8.73 15.72
N LEU A 213 13.23 10.00 15.68
CA LEU A 213 12.56 11.08 16.40
C LEU A 213 11.14 11.30 15.87
N ALA A 214 10.96 11.32 14.56
CA ALA A 214 9.64 11.46 13.93
C ALA A 214 8.72 10.26 14.26
N SER A 215 9.26 9.04 14.34
CA SER A 215 8.52 7.85 14.78
C SER A 215 7.99 7.99 16.20
N LEU A 216 8.80 8.54 17.12
CA LEU A 216 8.35 8.85 18.48
C LEU A 216 7.27 9.93 18.50
N CYS A 217 7.46 11.02 17.75
CA CYS A 217 6.48 12.09 17.61
C CYS A 217 5.16 11.60 16.98
N ALA A 218 5.24 10.71 15.97
CA ALA A 218 4.08 10.07 15.36
C ALA A 218 3.31 9.21 16.38
N LYS A 219 4.04 8.44 17.23
CA LYS A 219 3.42 7.68 18.31
C LYS A 219 2.66 8.57 19.31
N VAL A 220 3.25 9.70 19.68
CA VAL A 220 2.62 10.66 20.61
C VAL A 220 1.40 11.32 19.97
N ARG A 221 1.49 11.75 18.71
CA ARG A 221 0.44 12.52 18.03
C ARG A 221 -0.71 11.67 17.49
N TYR A 222 -0.38 10.52 16.90
CA TYR A 222 -1.31 9.69 16.12
C TYR A 222 -1.56 8.31 16.74
N GLY A 223 -0.83 7.94 17.79
CA GLY A 223 -0.91 6.61 18.40
C GLY A 223 -0.11 5.52 17.65
N TYR A 224 0.54 5.84 16.53
CA TYR A 224 1.25 4.89 15.67
C TYR A 224 2.70 5.32 15.48
N SER A 225 3.66 4.43 15.75
CA SER A 225 5.07 4.60 15.40
C SER A 225 5.38 3.88 14.10
N TYR A 226 6.43 4.31 13.38
CA TYR A 226 6.81 3.65 12.13
C TYR A 226 7.20 2.19 12.33
N ASN A 227 7.72 1.82 13.50
CA ASN A 227 8.05 0.43 13.83
C ASN A 227 6.82 -0.51 13.92
N MET A 228 5.60 0.04 13.94
CA MET A 228 4.35 -0.74 13.90
C MET A 228 3.87 -0.97 12.46
N MET A 229 4.57 -0.43 11.47
CA MET A 229 4.18 -0.41 10.05
C MET A 229 5.16 -1.28 9.26
N ARG A 230 5.13 -2.59 9.53
CA ARG A 230 6.06 -3.60 9.02
C ARG A 230 5.30 -4.77 8.40
N PRO A 231 4.89 -4.66 7.13
CA PRO A 231 4.20 -5.74 6.43
C PRO A 231 4.93 -7.08 6.46
N VAL A 232 6.26 -7.07 6.44
CA VAL A 232 7.08 -8.28 6.46
C VAL A 232 6.80 -9.21 7.64
N ASP A 233 6.39 -8.67 8.79
CA ASP A 233 6.15 -9.45 10.00
C ASP A 233 4.94 -10.41 9.86
N SER A 234 4.01 -10.14 8.92
CA SER A 234 2.84 -10.99 8.65
C SER A 234 3.14 -12.21 7.77
N LEU A 235 4.37 -12.35 7.25
CA LEU A 235 4.73 -13.39 6.29
C LEU A 235 5.27 -14.67 6.93
N THR A 236 5.79 -14.60 8.15
CA THR A 236 6.45 -15.73 8.85
C THR A 236 5.52 -16.92 9.10
N ASP A 237 4.23 -16.68 9.27
CA ASP A 237 3.20 -17.71 9.46
C ASP A 237 2.20 -17.78 8.29
N ASN A 238 2.45 -17.04 7.20
CA ASN A 238 1.57 -16.99 6.04
C ASN A 238 1.70 -18.24 5.18
N GLU A 239 0.58 -18.86 4.85
CA GLU A 239 0.49 -19.99 3.91
C GLU A 239 -0.20 -19.63 2.60
N VAL A 240 -0.80 -18.45 2.50
CA VAL A 240 -1.43 -17.96 1.26
C VAL A 240 -0.33 -17.71 0.23
N PRO A 241 -0.47 -18.21 -1.02
CA PRO A 241 0.48 -17.96 -2.08
C PRO A 241 0.65 -16.46 -2.38
N VAL A 242 1.89 -16.00 -2.55
CA VAL A 242 2.21 -14.59 -2.81
C VAL A 242 3.07 -14.44 -4.05
N LEU A 243 2.60 -13.64 -4.99
CA LEU A 243 3.40 -13.17 -6.12
C LEU A 243 3.92 -11.75 -5.82
N PHE A 244 5.24 -11.60 -5.76
CA PHE A 244 5.90 -10.30 -5.70
C PHE A 244 6.34 -9.88 -7.11
N ILE A 245 5.95 -8.68 -7.53
CA ILE A 245 6.44 -8.02 -8.75
C ILE A 245 7.07 -6.69 -8.35
N HIS A 246 8.19 -6.32 -8.95
CA HIS A 246 8.87 -5.07 -8.61
C HIS A 246 9.63 -4.52 -9.81
N GLY A 247 9.60 -3.20 -9.99
CA GLY A 247 10.44 -2.54 -10.98
C GLY A 247 11.92 -2.66 -10.61
N ALA A 248 12.75 -3.20 -11.50
CA ALA A 248 14.18 -3.39 -11.21
C ALA A 248 14.94 -2.08 -10.93
N GLU A 249 14.43 -0.97 -11.46
CA GLU A 249 15.03 0.37 -11.31
C GLU A 249 14.23 1.27 -10.35
N ASP A 250 13.37 0.65 -9.52
CA ASP A 250 12.67 1.37 -8.46
C ASP A 250 13.67 1.90 -7.44
N SER A 251 13.88 3.20 -7.51
CA SER A 251 14.76 3.90 -6.59
C SER A 251 14.01 4.45 -5.38
N PHE A 252 12.68 4.52 -5.39
CA PHE A 252 11.87 5.04 -4.27
C PHE A 252 11.65 3.95 -3.19
N ILE A 253 11.04 2.84 -3.56
CA ILE A 253 10.99 1.61 -2.76
C ILE A 253 11.87 0.59 -3.48
N VAL A 254 13.08 0.37 -2.97
CA VAL A 254 14.05 -0.47 -3.68
C VAL A 254 13.61 -1.94 -3.71
N PRO A 255 13.95 -2.71 -4.78
CA PRO A 255 13.53 -4.12 -4.94
C PRO A 255 13.93 -5.03 -3.78
N ALA A 256 14.92 -4.64 -2.99
CA ALA A 256 15.33 -5.35 -1.77
C ALA A 256 14.19 -5.52 -0.75
N HIS A 257 13.16 -4.67 -0.78
CA HIS A 257 11.97 -4.85 0.06
C HIS A 257 11.17 -6.09 -0.35
N SER A 258 10.92 -6.30 -1.64
CA SER A 258 10.23 -7.49 -2.15
C SER A 258 11.08 -8.75 -1.98
N ASP A 259 12.39 -8.70 -2.21
CA ASP A 259 13.31 -9.81 -1.93
C ASP A 259 13.27 -10.24 -0.47
N LYS A 260 13.29 -9.28 0.47
CA LYS A 260 13.14 -9.54 1.91
C LYS A 260 11.80 -10.19 2.22
N MET A 261 10.70 -9.65 1.68
CA MET A 261 9.35 -10.19 1.93
C MET A 261 9.21 -11.60 1.36
N GLN A 262 9.72 -11.87 0.17
CA GLN A 262 9.72 -13.22 -0.41
C GLN A 262 10.47 -14.22 0.48
N LYS A 263 11.68 -13.88 0.96
CA LYS A 263 12.49 -14.75 1.82
C LYS A 263 11.82 -15.06 3.17
N GLU A 264 11.06 -14.12 3.70
CA GLU A 264 10.32 -14.31 4.97
C GLU A 264 8.97 -15.03 4.78
N THR A 265 8.50 -15.20 3.56
CA THR A 265 7.23 -15.87 3.28
C THR A 265 7.35 -17.37 3.51
N LYS A 266 6.57 -17.91 4.47
CA LYS A 266 6.53 -19.35 4.76
C LYS A 266 5.88 -20.16 3.64
N GLY A 267 4.79 -19.65 3.07
CA GLY A 267 4.05 -20.29 1.98
C GLY A 267 4.74 -20.15 0.64
N TYR A 268 4.06 -20.64 -0.40
CA TYR A 268 4.57 -20.50 -1.77
C TYR A 268 4.67 -19.03 -2.18
N SER A 269 5.81 -18.64 -2.75
CA SER A 269 6.00 -17.28 -3.25
C SER A 269 6.96 -17.21 -4.42
N GLU A 270 6.71 -16.26 -5.32
CA GLU A 270 7.58 -15.90 -6.45
C GLU A 270 7.97 -14.43 -6.37
N LEU A 271 9.14 -14.08 -6.90
CA LEU A 271 9.57 -12.70 -7.11
C LEU A 271 10.01 -12.50 -8.55
N HIS A 272 9.41 -11.52 -9.21
CA HIS A 272 9.76 -11.11 -10.57
C HIS A 272 10.16 -9.64 -10.60
N LEU A 273 11.38 -9.37 -11.07
CA LEU A 273 11.87 -8.01 -11.30
C LEU A 273 11.63 -7.63 -12.76
N ILE A 274 11.03 -6.46 -12.99
CA ILE A 274 10.75 -5.94 -14.33
C ILE A 274 11.87 -4.99 -14.75
N PRO A 275 12.74 -5.38 -15.71
CA PRO A 275 13.82 -4.53 -16.17
C PRO A 275 13.31 -3.20 -16.74
N GLY A 276 14.00 -2.10 -16.44
CA GLY A 276 13.65 -0.75 -16.90
C GLY A 276 12.46 -0.11 -16.19
N ALA A 277 11.76 -0.83 -15.32
CA ALA A 277 10.61 -0.27 -14.58
C ALA A 277 11.07 0.46 -13.33
N ALA A 278 10.59 1.69 -13.17
CA ALA A 278 10.68 2.49 -11.94
C ALA A 278 9.54 2.14 -10.98
N HIS A 279 9.37 2.93 -9.89
CA HIS A 279 8.30 2.75 -8.91
C HIS A 279 6.91 2.80 -9.54
N ALA A 280 6.08 1.78 -9.26
CA ALA A 280 4.70 1.64 -9.75
C ALA A 280 4.56 1.65 -11.30
N ALA A 281 5.65 1.33 -12.01
CA ALA A 281 5.71 1.37 -13.46
C ALA A 281 5.82 -0.02 -14.12
N SER A 282 5.77 -1.12 -13.34
CA SER A 282 5.98 -2.48 -13.87
C SER A 282 5.00 -2.84 -14.98
N VAL A 283 3.71 -2.62 -14.77
CA VAL A 283 2.66 -2.92 -15.76
C VAL A 283 2.70 -1.98 -16.97
N LEU A 284 3.15 -0.72 -16.79
CA LEU A 284 3.30 0.23 -17.89
C LEU A 284 4.53 -0.09 -18.76
N THR A 285 5.64 -0.48 -18.12
CA THR A 285 6.91 -0.75 -18.80
C THR A 285 6.86 -2.04 -19.62
N ALA A 286 6.20 -3.09 -19.09
CA ALA A 286 6.17 -4.40 -19.73
C ALA A 286 4.79 -5.08 -19.53
N PRO A 287 3.71 -4.55 -20.15
CA PRO A 287 2.33 -5.01 -19.89
C PRO A 287 2.12 -6.49 -20.23
N GLU A 288 2.63 -6.97 -21.35
CA GLU A 288 2.49 -8.37 -21.75
C GLU A 288 3.25 -9.30 -20.80
N LYS A 289 4.48 -8.92 -20.42
CA LYS A 289 5.28 -9.69 -19.47
C LYS A 289 4.64 -9.75 -18.10
N TYR A 290 4.08 -8.64 -17.66
CA TYR A 290 3.34 -8.55 -16.40
C TYR A 290 2.14 -9.53 -16.40
N ARG A 291 1.37 -9.52 -17.49
CA ARG A 291 0.25 -10.44 -17.71
C ARG A 291 0.69 -11.90 -17.68
N GLU A 292 1.76 -12.24 -18.42
CA GLU A 292 2.32 -13.60 -18.44
C GLU A 292 2.71 -14.08 -17.02
N ILE A 293 3.37 -13.23 -16.24
CA ILE A 293 3.79 -13.54 -14.87
C ILE A 293 2.56 -13.85 -14.00
N VAL A 294 1.56 -12.97 -14.00
CA VAL A 294 0.34 -13.17 -13.20
C VAL A 294 -0.39 -14.44 -13.65
N TYR A 295 -0.55 -14.66 -14.96
CA TYR A 295 -1.20 -15.85 -15.50
C TYR A 295 -0.46 -17.13 -15.10
N ALA A 296 0.87 -17.16 -15.24
CA ALA A 296 1.69 -18.31 -14.89
C ALA A 296 1.59 -18.65 -13.40
N PHE A 297 1.68 -17.64 -12.54
CA PHE A 297 1.51 -17.79 -11.08
C PHE A 297 0.14 -18.37 -10.74
N LEU A 298 -0.95 -17.79 -11.24
CA LEU A 298 -2.31 -18.25 -10.96
C LEU A 298 -2.53 -19.68 -11.45
N THR A 299 -2.00 -20.03 -12.63
CA THR A 299 -2.04 -21.40 -13.16
C THR A 299 -1.26 -22.36 -12.26
N HIS A 300 -0.08 -21.96 -11.78
CA HIS A 300 0.76 -22.78 -10.91
C HIS A 300 0.07 -23.12 -9.58
N ILE A 301 -0.67 -22.18 -9.00
CA ILE A 301 -1.43 -22.40 -7.77
C ILE A 301 -2.81 -23.05 -8.00
N GLY A 302 -3.09 -23.52 -9.22
CA GLY A 302 -4.29 -24.31 -9.55
C GLY A 302 -5.55 -23.50 -9.88
N ILE A 303 -5.43 -22.20 -10.12
CA ILE A 303 -6.55 -21.37 -10.59
C ILE A 303 -6.71 -21.54 -12.09
N VAL A 304 -7.88 -22.04 -12.50
CA VAL A 304 -8.20 -22.33 -13.90
C VAL A 304 -9.03 -21.20 -14.52
N PHE A 305 -8.81 -20.92 -15.81
CA PHE A 305 -9.43 -19.83 -16.59
C PHE A 305 -10.35 -20.37 -17.68
#